data_dcd3233d38d27ec1c07635fbf105d44f
#
_entry.id   dcd3233d38d27ec1c07635fbf105d44f
#
_cell.length_a   1.000
_cell.length_b   1.000
_cell.length_c   1.000
_cell.angle_alpha   90.00
_cell.angle_beta   90.00
_cell.angle_gamma   90.00
#
_symmetry.space_group_name_H-M   'P 1'
#
loop_
_entity.id
_entity.type
_entity.pdbx_description
1 polymer ?
#
loop_
_entity_poly.entity_id
_entity_poly.type
_entity_poly.pdbx_seq_one_letter_code
_entity_poly.pdbx_strand_id
1 'polypeptide(L)'
;LLSRRQRQMCIRDSIHSYLDIYRLDRYRAEIVRMDGFGEKSWQRLWDAIQQSRNTTFERYLISMDIPMIGNTASKVLGRVFHYDLDEFRDAVYGGYDFRQLPDFGETLHNNIHDWFCVEDNFCIWEELQTMMSIQKPAVAEHSEDRVQDNPFVGKTIVVTGKVEPYTRDGINDLIESLGAHAGSSVSKKTDYLVCGENAGSKLSKARDLGVTVLSPAEFFSMAGAE
;
A
#
# COMPACT_ATOMS: atom_id res chain seq x y z
N LEU A 1 -36.99 -20.28 -18.81
CA LEU A 1 -35.59 -20.63 -18.50
C LEU A 1 -34.63 -19.79 -19.37
N LEU A 2 -33.97 -18.80 -18.77
CA LEU A 2 -33.01 -17.98 -19.47
C LEU A 2 -31.80 -18.82 -19.95
N SER A 3 -31.36 -18.61 -21.17
CA SER A 3 -30.19 -19.29 -21.72
C SER A 3 -28.91 -18.89 -20.94
N ARG A 4 -27.83 -19.71 -21.05
CA ARG A 4 -26.53 -19.43 -20.44
C ARG A 4 -26.04 -17.99 -20.74
N ARG A 5 -26.16 -17.54 -21.98
CA ARG A 5 -25.82 -16.20 -22.44
C ARG A 5 -26.65 -15.10 -21.75
N GLN A 6 -27.93 -15.32 -21.59
CA GLN A 6 -28.84 -14.37 -20.96
C GLN A 6 -28.59 -14.25 -19.46
N ARG A 7 -28.24 -15.36 -18.77
CA ARG A 7 -27.88 -15.34 -17.36
C ARG A 7 -26.53 -14.62 -17.11
N GLN A 8 -25.54 -14.87 -17.97
CA GLN A 8 -24.27 -14.11 -17.92
C GLN A 8 -24.48 -12.63 -18.23
N MET A 9 -25.41 -12.30 -19.13
CA MET A 9 -25.76 -10.92 -19.46
C MET A 9 -26.43 -10.21 -18.28
N CYS A 10 -27.37 -10.86 -17.59
CA CYS A 10 -28.05 -10.28 -16.42
C CYS A 10 -27.09 -9.93 -15.29
N ILE A 11 -26.05 -10.75 -15.01
CA ILE A 11 -25.04 -10.43 -13.98
C ILE A 11 -24.10 -9.33 -14.47
N ARG A 12 -23.68 -9.35 -15.73
CA ARG A 12 -22.91 -8.24 -16.35
C ARG A 12 -23.65 -6.91 -16.30
N ASP A 13 -24.95 -6.95 -16.54
CA ASP A 13 -25.79 -5.75 -16.53
C ASP A 13 -26.17 -5.29 -15.11
N SER A 14 -25.80 -6.07 -14.07
CA SER A 14 -26.08 -5.77 -12.66
C SER A 14 -24.86 -5.25 -11.90
N ILE A 15 -23.66 -5.34 -12.47
CA ILE A 15 -22.44 -4.82 -11.89
C ILE A 15 -22.06 -3.56 -12.65
N HIS A 16 -22.40 -2.41 -12.10
CA HIS A 16 -22.13 -1.09 -12.68
C HIS A 16 -21.03 -0.34 -11.96
N SER A 17 -20.71 -0.76 -10.74
CA SER A 17 -19.68 -0.12 -9.91
C SER A 17 -18.88 -1.15 -9.11
N TYR A 18 -17.74 -0.72 -8.57
CA TYR A 18 -16.94 -1.53 -7.64
C TYR A 18 -17.73 -1.93 -6.39
N LEU A 19 -18.73 -1.14 -6.00
CA LEU A 19 -19.60 -1.40 -4.85
C LEU A 19 -20.44 -2.64 -5.03
N ASP A 20 -20.88 -2.92 -6.27
CA ASP A 20 -21.71 -4.08 -6.58
C ASP A 20 -20.96 -5.40 -6.33
N ILE A 21 -19.62 -5.40 -6.42
CA ILE A 21 -18.78 -6.54 -6.10
C ILE A 21 -18.94 -6.92 -4.62
N TYR A 22 -19.00 -5.94 -3.73
CA TYR A 22 -19.17 -6.17 -2.29
C TYR A 22 -20.62 -6.50 -1.90
N ARG A 23 -21.55 -6.39 -2.83
CA ARG A 23 -22.98 -6.73 -2.70
C ARG A 23 -23.37 -7.95 -3.54
N LEU A 24 -22.40 -8.73 -4.00
CA LEU A 24 -22.58 -9.85 -4.92
C LEU A 24 -23.39 -11.00 -4.30
N ASP A 25 -23.48 -11.05 -2.96
CA ASP A 25 -24.30 -12.01 -2.21
C ASP A 25 -25.78 -12.02 -2.65
N ARG A 26 -26.27 -10.88 -3.11
CA ARG A 26 -27.65 -10.73 -3.66
C ARG A 26 -27.89 -11.64 -4.87
N TYR A 27 -26.85 -11.94 -5.63
CA TYR A 27 -26.88 -12.74 -6.84
C TYR A 27 -26.36 -14.17 -6.65
N ARG A 28 -26.10 -14.60 -5.40
CA ARG A 28 -25.52 -15.91 -5.08
C ARG A 28 -26.27 -17.06 -5.76
N ALA A 29 -27.62 -17.07 -5.68
CA ALA A 29 -28.44 -18.14 -6.23
C ALA A 29 -28.33 -18.26 -7.76
N GLU A 30 -28.09 -17.16 -8.45
CA GLU A 30 -27.92 -17.11 -9.90
C GLU A 30 -26.50 -17.53 -10.27
N ILE A 31 -25.49 -17.04 -9.55
CA ILE A 31 -24.07 -17.32 -9.79
C ILE A 31 -23.77 -18.81 -9.59
N VAL A 32 -24.26 -19.43 -8.51
CA VAL A 32 -24.05 -20.85 -8.23
C VAL A 32 -24.69 -21.77 -9.29
N ARG A 33 -25.73 -21.31 -9.97
CA ARG A 33 -26.40 -22.06 -11.06
C ARG A 33 -25.74 -21.91 -12.43
N MET A 34 -24.68 -21.08 -12.52
CA MET A 34 -23.95 -20.94 -13.78
C MET A 34 -23.13 -22.21 -14.09
N ASP A 35 -23.06 -22.60 -15.35
CA ASP A 35 -22.24 -23.73 -15.78
C ASP A 35 -20.76 -23.49 -15.45
N GLY A 36 -20.14 -24.46 -14.78
CA GLY A 36 -18.76 -24.38 -14.34
C GLY A 36 -18.51 -23.55 -13.08
N PHE A 37 -19.59 -23.02 -12.47
CA PHE A 37 -19.52 -22.23 -11.25
C PHE A 37 -20.46 -22.81 -10.19
N GLY A 38 -19.94 -23.65 -9.30
CA GLY A 38 -20.74 -24.27 -8.24
C GLY A 38 -20.51 -23.63 -6.88
N GLU A 39 -21.10 -24.19 -5.84
CA GLU A 39 -21.07 -23.69 -4.48
C GLU A 39 -19.62 -23.46 -3.96
N LYS A 40 -18.69 -24.38 -4.27
CA LYS A 40 -17.27 -24.23 -3.87
C LYS A 40 -16.58 -23.02 -4.53
N SER A 41 -16.93 -22.74 -5.79
CA SER A 41 -16.38 -21.58 -6.52
C SER A 41 -16.95 -20.29 -5.97
N TRP A 42 -18.24 -20.28 -5.64
CA TRP A 42 -18.89 -19.18 -4.96
C TRP A 42 -18.21 -18.87 -3.62
N GLN A 43 -18.05 -19.89 -2.78
CA GLN A 43 -17.44 -19.69 -1.46
C GLN A 43 -16.04 -19.08 -1.56
N ARG A 44 -15.20 -19.60 -2.47
CA ARG A 44 -13.85 -19.03 -2.70
C ARG A 44 -13.89 -17.56 -3.15
N LEU A 45 -14.81 -17.24 -4.08
CA LEU A 45 -14.99 -15.87 -4.55
C LEU A 45 -15.44 -14.96 -3.41
N TRP A 46 -16.44 -15.40 -2.66
CA TRP A 46 -16.99 -14.62 -1.55
C TRP A 46 -15.96 -14.41 -0.44
N ASP A 47 -15.23 -15.45 -0.05
CA ASP A 47 -14.15 -15.35 0.93
C ASP A 47 -13.07 -14.36 0.48
N ALA A 48 -12.70 -14.38 -0.80
CA ALA A 48 -11.74 -13.42 -1.34
C ALA A 48 -12.27 -11.98 -1.29
N ILE A 49 -13.56 -11.77 -1.61
CA ILE A 49 -14.21 -10.46 -1.48
C ILE A 49 -14.24 -10.01 -0.02
N GLN A 50 -14.58 -10.90 0.93
CA GLN A 50 -14.57 -10.54 2.34
C GLN A 50 -13.17 -10.21 2.86
N GLN A 51 -12.15 -10.96 2.43
CA GLN A 51 -10.76 -10.67 2.77
C GLN A 51 -10.28 -9.32 2.22
N SER A 52 -10.73 -8.94 1.02
CA SER A 52 -10.36 -7.65 0.41
C SER A 52 -10.91 -6.43 1.15
N ARG A 53 -11.89 -6.62 2.05
CA ARG A 53 -12.38 -5.55 2.92
C ARG A 53 -11.30 -5.07 3.91
N ASN A 54 -10.37 -5.96 4.28
CA ASN A 54 -9.20 -5.58 5.07
C ASN A 54 -8.11 -5.09 4.12
N THR A 55 -7.91 -3.80 4.07
CA THR A 55 -6.96 -3.17 3.16
C THR A 55 -6.12 -2.12 3.88
N THR A 56 -5.09 -1.60 3.22
CA THR A 56 -4.29 -0.49 3.74
C THR A 56 -4.69 0.81 3.06
N PHE A 57 -4.33 1.94 3.66
CA PHE A 57 -4.53 3.28 3.11
C PHE A 57 -4.01 3.38 1.65
N GLU A 58 -2.80 2.88 1.40
CA GLU A 58 -2.17 2.94 0.08
C GLU A 58 -2.95 2.15 -0.96
N ARG A 59 -3.36 0.92 -0.61
CA ARG A 59 -4.16 0.07 -1.50
C ARG A 59 -5.53 0.68 -1.79
N TYR A 60 -6.12 1.30 -0.78
CA TYR A 60 -7.38 2.01 -0.94
C TYR A 60 -7.23 3.17 -1.93
N LEU A 61 -6.22 4.03 -1.77
CA LEU A 61 -5.96 5.14 -2.71
C LEU A 61 -5.71 4.66 -4.14
N ILE A 62 -4.90 3.60 -4.30
CA ILE A 62 -4.60 3.03 -5.63
C ILE A 62 -5.89 2.47 -6.27
N SER A 63 -6.78 1.88 -5.48
CA SER A 63 -8.05 1.32 -5.99
C SER A 63 -9.05 2.38 -6.47
N MET A 64 -8.88 3.63 -6.06
CA MET A 64 -9.69 4.76 -6.53
C MET A 64 -9.33 5.22 -7.95
N ASP A 65 -8.25 4.71 -8.53
CA ASP A 65 -7.77 5.05 -9.88
C ASP A 65 -7.57 6.58 -10.08
N ILE A 66 -7.13 7.27 -9.02
CA ILE A 66 -6.74 8.68 -9.13
C ILE A 66 -5.49 8.75 -10.02
N PRO A 67 -5.52 9.51 -11.14
CA PRO A 67 -4.41 9.51 -12.07
C PRO A 67 -3.07 9.88 -11.41
N MET A 68 -2.02 9.10 -11.69
CA MET A 68 -0.67 9.20 -11.14
C MET A 68 -0.52 8.83 -9.65
N ILE A 69 -1.56 8.48 -8.93
CA ILE A 69 -1.41 7.88 -7.60
C ILE A 69 -1.08 6.40 -7.75
N GLY A 70 0.20 6.08 -7.62
CA GLY A 70 0.75 4.73 -7.54
C GLY A 70 1.32 4.44 -6.16
N ASN A 71 2.11 3.35 -6.05
CA ASN A 71 2.69 2.91 -4.78
C ASN A 71 3.53 3.98 -4.07
N THR A 72 4.30 4.78 -4.83
CA THR A 72 5.16 5.82 -4.23
C THR A 72 4.32 6.97 -3.69
N ALA A 73 3.42 7.52 -4.49
CA ALA A 73 2.59 8.65 -4.09
C ALA A 73 1.66 8.27 -2.92
N SER A 74 1.03 7.09 -2.95
CA SER A 74 0.15 6.64 -1.87
C SER A 74 0.87 6.43 -0.54
N LYS A 75 2.13 5.99 -0.55
CA LYS A 75 2.96 5.88 0.66
C LYS A 75 3.30 7.26 1.25
N VAL A 76 3.64 8.24 0.41
CA VAL A 76 3.88 9.61 0.87
C VAL A 76 2.62 10.19 1.51
N LEU A 77 1.48 10.06 0.83
CA LEU A 77 0.19 10.50 1.37
C LEU A 77 -0.17 9.80 2.68
N GLY A 78 0.05 8.48 2.77
CA GLY A 78 -0.22 7.72 3.98
C GLY A 78 0.55 8.23 5.19
N ARG A 79 1.82 8.58 5.03
CA ARG A 79 2.65 9.16 6.11
C ARG A 79 2.18 10.55 6.51
N VAL A 80 1.89 11.41 5.53
CA VAL A 80 1.49 12.80 5.76
C VAL A 80 0.12 12.91 6.43
N PHE A 81 -0.81 12.02 6.06
CA PHE A 81 -2.17 11.98 6.60
C PHE A 81 -2.39 10.82 7.58
N HIS A 82 -1.35 10.35 8.25
CA HIS A 82 -1.40 9.37 9.35
C HIS A 82 -2.21 8.11 9.02
N TYR A 83 -2.22 7.72 7.72
CA TYR A 83 -3.02 6.59 7.18
C TYR A 83 -4.51 6.73 7.50
N ASP A 84 -4.99 7.97 7.60
CA ASP A 84 -6.38 8.30 7.87
C ASP A 84 -7.05 8.85 6.60
N LEU A 85 -8.09 8.15 6.12
CA LEU A 85 -8.80 8.52 4.89
C LEU A 85 -9.63 9.80 5.05
N ASP A 86 -10.16 10.05 6.25
CA ASP A 86 -10.95 11.25 6.53
C ASP A 86 -10.03 12.47 6.57
N GLU A 87 -8.87 12.36 7.22
CA GLU A 87 -7.87 13.43 7.25
C GLU A 87 -7.40 13.80 5.84
N PHE A 88 -7.13 12.80 4.99
CA PHE A 88 -6.76 13.03 3.60
C PHE A 88 -7.88 13.72 2.81
N ARG A 89 -9.12 13.22 2.90
CA ARG A 89 -10.29 13.82 2.24
C ARG A 89 -10.48 15.28 2.68
N ASP A 90 -10.44 15.52 3.97
CA ASP A 90 -10.66 16.86 4.54
C ASP A 90 -9.56 17.84 4.11
N ALA A 91 -8.32 17.36 3.96
CA ALA A 91 -7.23 18.14 3.39
C ALA A 91 -7.47 18.50 1.91
N VAL A 92 -7.99 17.56 1.10
CA VAL A 92 -8.35 17.85 -0.29
C VAL A 92 -9.41 18.97 -0.36
N TYR A 93 -10.49 18.86 0.44
CA TYR A 93 -11.55 19.89 0.48
C TYR A 93 -11.09 21.20 1.11
N GLY A 94 -10.13 21.13 2.04
CA GLY A 94 -9.48 22.31 2.61
C GLY A 94 -8.52 23.03 1.65
N GLY A 95 -8.32 22.50 0.44
CA GLY A 95 -7.43 23.09 -0.56
C GLY A 95 -5.95 22.91 -0.23
N TYR A 96 -5.58 21.78 0.38
CA TYR A 96 -4.20 21.46 0.70
C TYR A 96 -3.31 21.49 -0.54
N ASP A 97 -2.18 22.17 -0.44
CA ASP A 97 -1.22 22.24 -1.55
C ASP A 97 -0.30 21.02 -1.54
N PHE A 98 -0.67 19.99 -2.33
CA PHE A 98 0.12 18.76 -2.45
C PHE A 98 1.51 18.96 -3.07
N ARG A 99 1.77 20.10 -3.76
CA ARG A 99 3.07 20.39 -4.39
C ARG A 99 4.20 20.57 -3.38
N GLN A 100 3.87 20.80 -2.11
CA GLN A 100 4.87 20.86 -1.03
C GLN A 100 5.41 19.47 -0.64
N LEU A 101 4.79 18.38 -1.12
CA LEU A 101 5.23 17.02 -0.84
C LEU A 101 6.33 16.59 -1.81
N PRO A 102 7.28 15.72 -1.38
CA PRO A 102 8.31 15.18 -2.25
C PRO A 102 7.72 14.46 -3.46
N ASP A 103 8.23 14.75 -4.65
CA ASP A 103 7.83 14.17 -5.94
C ASP A 103 6.38 14.49 -6.38
N PHE A 104 5.70 15.44 -5.72
CA PHE A 104 4.38 15.90 -6.09
C PHE A 104 4.48 17.19 -6.92
N GLY A 105 4.31 17.04 -8.24
CA GLY A 105 4.21 18.17 -9.16
C GLY A 105 2.78 18.71 -9.30
N GLU A 106 2.65 19.77 -10.10
CA GLU A 106 1.36 20.43 -10.37
C GLU A 106 0.33 19.46 -10.97
N THR A 107 0.75 18.54 -11.84
CA THR A 107 -0.14 17.57 -12.47
C THR A 107 -0.79 16.64 -11.45
N LEU A 108 -0.01 16.11 -10.50
CA LEU A 108 -0.54 15.23 -9.47
C LEU A 108 -1.44 15.98 -8.48
N HIS A 109 -1.05 17.22 -8.11
CA HIS A 109 -1.87 18.10 -7.31
C HIS A 109 -3.25 18.32 -7.94
N ASN A 110 -3.28 18.70 -9.22
CA ASN A 110 -4.52 18.91 -9.96
C ASN A 110 -5.35 17.63 -10.07
N ASN A 111 -4.74 16.49 -10.40
CA ASN A 111 -5.43 15.21 -10.51
C ASN A 111 -6.16 14.82 -9.23
N ILE A 112 -5.56 15.07 -8.06
CA ILE A 112 -6.19 14.79 -6.77
C ILE A 112 -7.43 15.66 -6.59
N HIS A 113 -7.30 16.96 -6.75
CA HIS A 113 -8.43 17.89 -6.59
C HIS A 113 -9.53 17.65 -7.62
N ASP A 114 -9.19 17.49 -8.90
CA ASP A 114 -10.14 17.25 -9.98
C ASP A 114 -10.92 15.95 -9.76
N TRP A 115 -10.26 14.88 -9.27
CA TRP A 115 -10.89 13.61 -8.99
C TRP A 115 -12.00 13.75 -7.93
N PHE A 116 -11.74 14.48 -6.85
CA PHE A 116 -12.70 14.72 -5.76
C PHE A 116 -13.79 15.74 -6.14
N CYS A 117 -13.61 16.54 -7.20
CA CYS A 117 -14.64 17.44 -7.73
C CYS A 117 -15.75 16.70 -8.50
N VAL A 118 -15.53 15.44 -8.88
CA VAL A 118 -16.54 14.61 -9.55
C VAL A 118 -17.44 13.96 -8.50
N GLU A 119 -18.72 14.28 -8.50
CA GLU A 119 -19.70 13.79 -7.53
C GLU A 119 -19.76 12.24 -7.46
N ASP A 120 -19.73 11.56 -8.60
CA ASP A 120 -19.75 10.10 -8.66
C ASP A 120 -18.52 9.48 -7.97
N ASN A 121 -17.34 10.08 -8.13
CA ASN A 121 -16.12 9.62 -7.48
C ASN A 121 -16.21 9.79 -5.96
N PHE A 122 -16.73 10.92 -5.51
CA PHE A 122 -16.95 11.17 -4.09
C PHE A 122 -17.93 10.18 -3.48
N CYS A 123 -19.04 9.91 -4.14
CA CYS A 123 -20.01 8.91 -3.69
C CYS A 123 -19.37 7.52 -3.57
N ILE A 124 -18.54 7.12 -4.55
CA ILE A 124 -17.81 5.85 -4.51
C ILE A 124 -16.83 5.83 -3.34
N TRP A 125 -16.08 6.92 -3.10
CA TRP A 125 -15.17 7.06 -1.97
C TRP A 125 -15.89 6.81 -0.63
N GLU A 126 -16.93 7.55 -0.36
CA GLU A 126 -17.70 7.46 0.88
C GLU A 126 -18.31 6.06 1.09
N GLU A 127 -18.97 5.51 0.06
CA GLU A 127 -19.59 4.19 0.17
C GLU A 127 -18.57 3.06 0.36
N LEU A 128 -17.43 3.08 -0.36
CA LEU A 128 -16.38 2.09 -0.18
C LEU A 128 -15.72 2.20 1.19
N GLN A 129 -15.48 3.40 1.68
CA GLN A 129 -14.90 3.62 3.00
C GLN A 129 -15.76 2.95 4.10
N THR A 130 -17.10 3.02 4.00
CA THR A 130 -17.98 2.35 4.96
C THR A 130 -17.89 0.82 4.93
N MET A 131 -17.44 0.24 3.81
CA MET A 131 -17.35 -1.20 3.60
C MET A 131 -15.97 -1.78 3.91
N MET A 132 -14.95 -0.92 4.06
CA MET A 132 -13.55 -1.31 4.23
C MET A 132 -13.09 -1.14 5.67
N SER A 133 -12.15 -1.98 6.08
CA SER A 133 -11.39 -1.86 7.30
C SER A 133 -9.95 -1.48 6.95
N ILE A 134 -9.58 -0.24 7.22
CA ILE A 134 -8.26 0.26 6.90
C ILE A 134 -7.28 -0.15 8.00
N GLN A 135 -6.32 -0.97 7.63
CA GLN A 135 -5.25 -1.41 8.51
C GLN A 135 -4.17 -0.31 8.55
N LYS A 136 -3.94 0.28 9.71
CA LYS A 136 -2.79 1.16 9.92
C LYS A 136 -1.53 0.30 10.06
N PRO A 137 -0.39 0.69 9.48
CA PRO A 137 0.85 -0.04 9.69
C PRO A 137 1.18 -0.09 11.19
N ALA A 138 1.60 -1.26 11.67
CA ALA A 138 1.98 -1.46 13.08
C ALA A 138 3.09 -0.49 13.56
N VAL A 139 3.79 0.15 12.63
CA VAL A 139 4.88 1.11 12.88
C VAL A 139 4.37 2.55 13.06
N ALA A 140 3.12 2.85 12.71
CA ALA A 140 2.59 4.22 12.78
C ALA A 140 2.39 4.72 14.22
N GLU A 141 2.20 3.83 15.18
CA GLU A 141 1.95 4.20 16.58
C GLU A 141 3.22 4.60 17.36
N HIS A 142 4.41 4.44 16.78
CA HIS A 142 5.68 4.69 17.48
C HIS A 142 6.65 5.67 16.80
N SER A 143 6.24 6.35 15.71
CA SER A 143 7.18 7.13 14.90
C SER A 143 7.50 8.53 15.43
N GLU A 144 6.66 9.14 16.26
CA GLU A 144 6.94 10.52 16.74
C GLU A 144 8.02 10.59 17.81
N ASP A 145 8.15 9.57 18.68
CA ASP A 145 9.16 9.57 19.76
C ASP A 145 10.53 8.98 19.38
N ARG A 146 10.60 8.19 18.28
CA ARG A 146 11.84 7.48 17.89
C ARG A 146 12.74 8.23 16.92
N VAL A 147 12.28 9.30 16.27
CA VAL A 147 13.05 10.00 15.25
C VAL A 147 14.19 10.84 15.85
N GLN A 148 14.14 11.21 17.13
CA GLN A 148 15.11 12.15 17.73
C GLN A 148 16.45 11.51 18.12
N ASP A 149 16.57 10.17 18.23
CA ASP A 149 17.82 9.52 18.67
C ASP A 149 18.23 8.31 17.81
N ASN A 150 17.74 8.23 16.56
CA ASN A 150 18.00 7.11 15.66
C ASN A 150 19.20 7.37 14.75
N PRO A 151 20.25 6.52 14.80
CA PRO A 151 21.47 6.69 13.98
C PRO A 151 21.25 6.58 12.48
N PHE A 152 20.07 6.15 12.04
CA PHE A 152 19.74 5.91 10.63
C PHE A 152 19.08 7.10 9.94
N VAL A 153 18.68 8.14 10.64
CA VAL A 153 18.03 9.32 10.05
C VAL A 153 18.89 9.93 8.94
N GLY A 154 18.30 10.09 7.75
CA GLY A 154 18.98 10.64 6.57
C GLY A 154 20.04 9.73 5.94
N LYS A 155 20.20 8.48 6.42
CA LYS A 155 21.15 7.49 5.91
C LYS A 155 20.57 6.66 4.78
N THR A 156 21.42 6.24 3.86
CA THR A 156 21.02 5.32 2.79
C THR A 156 21.38 3.89 3.18
N ILE A 157 20.35 3.03 3.32
CA ILE A 157 20.48 1.64 3.73
C ILE A 157 20.08 0.73 2.57
N VAL A 158 20.91 -0.26 2.27
CA VAL A 158 20.61 -1.30 1.28
C VAL A 158 20.46 -2.64 1.97
N VAL A 159 19.45 -3.41 1.59
CA VAL A 159 19.23 -4.76 2.12
C VAL A 159 19.60 -5.82 1.09
N THR A 160 20.27 -6.87 1.52
CA THR A 160 20.61 -8.05 0.70
C THR A 160 20.34 -9.33 1.48
N GLY A 161 19.84 -10.34 0.79
CA GLY A 161 19.45 -11.62 1.42
C GLY A 161 18.08 -11.54 2.10
N LYS A 162 17.72 -12.62 2.81
CA LYS A 162 16.47 -12.75 3.55
C LYS A 162 16.66 -12.24 4.98
N VAL A 163 15.81 -11.35 5.42
CA VAL A 163 15.82 -10.76 6.77
C VAL A 163 14.49 -11.11 7.45
N GLU A 164 14.49 -12.22 8.22
CA GLU A 164 13.30 -12.61 8.97
C GLU A 164 13.08 -11.69 10.20
N PRO A 165 11.81 -11.44 10.60
CA PRO A 165 10.55 -11.98 10.04
C PRO A 165 9.97 -11.15 8.86
N TYR A 166 10.70 -10.18 8.33
CA TYR A 166 10.21 -9.23 7.35
C TYR A 166 10.29 -9.75 5.91
N THR A 167 9.29 -9.40 5.10
CA THR A 167 9.40 -9.47 3.64
C THR A 167 10.35 -8.38 3.14
N ARG A 168 10.76 -8.44 1.86
CA ARG A 168 11.64 -7.43 1.27
C ARG A 168 11.02 -6.03 1.30
N ASP A 169 9.72 -5.95 1.05
CA ASP A 169 8.99 -4.67 1.10
C ASP A 169 8.83 -4.21 2.55
N GLY A 170 8.51 -5.14 3.47
CA GLY A 170 8.37 -4.82 4.88
C GLY A 170 9.66 -4.29 5.54
N ILE A 171 10.83 -4.83 5.18
CA ILE A 171 12.11 -4.30 5.70
C ILE A 171 12.45 -2.95 5.09
N ASN A 172 12.10 -2.68 3.84
CA ASN A 172 12.27 -1.37 3.23
C ASN A 172 11.35 -0.34 3.87
N ASP A 173 10.09 -0.71 4.15
CA ASP A 173 9.13 0.15 4.84
C ASP A 173 9.61 0.48 6.27
N LEU A 174 10.21 -0.50 6.97
CA LEU A 174 10.84 -0.26 8.28
C LEU A 174 12.01 0.73 8.17
N ILE A 175 12.92 0.56 7.21
CA ILE A 175 14.04 1.47 6.98
C ILE A 175 13.55 2.90 6.74
N GLU A 176 12.53 3.05 5.92
CA GLU A 176 11.95 4.36 5.64
C GLU A 176 11.23 4.96 6.86
N SER A 177 10.58 4.14 7.69
CA SER A 177 9.95 4.61 8.94
C SER A 177 10.97 5.09 9.99
N LEU A 178 12.22 4.61 9.92
CA LEU A 178 13.34 5.07 10.72
C LEU A 178 13.96 6.40 10.20
N GLY A 179 13.36 7.02 9.19
CA GLY A 179 13.87 8.24 8.57
C GLY A 179 15.08 8.02 7.66
N ALA A 180 15.34 6.77 7.26
CA ALA A 180 16.41 6.39 6.33
C ALA A 180 15.87 6.19 4.90
N HIS A 181 16.76 6.15 3.92
CA HIS A 181 16.41 5.87 2.53
C HIS A 181 16.71 4.41 2.18
N ALA A 182 15.70 3.64 1.75
CA ALA A 182 15.88 2.28 1.28
C ALA A 182 16.44 2.27 -0.15
N GLY A 183 17.68 1.81 -0.30
CA GLY A 183 18.37 1.74 -1.59
C GLY A 183 18.24 0.37 -2.27
N SER A 184 18.03 0.35 -3.59
CA SER A 184 17.97 -0.89 -4.37
C SER A 184 19.35 -1.45 -4.74
N SER A 185 20.40 -0.63 -4.77
CA SER A 185 21.76 -1.01 -5.16
C SER A 185 22.82 -0.34 -4.29
N VAL A 186 23.94 -1.05 -4.07
CA VAL A 186 25.07 -0.52 -3.30
C VAL A 186 25.87 0.47 -4.18
N SER A 187 26.12 1.64 -3.64
CA SER A 187 26.90 2.72 -4.28
C SER A 187 27.77 3.45 -3.22
N LYS A 188 28.58 4.41 -3.66
CA LYS A 188 29.37 5.26 -2.75
C LYS A 188 28.53 6.14 -1.81
N LYS A 189 27.22 6.26 -2.10
CA LYS A 189 26.26 7.00 -1.27
C LYS A 189 25.55 6.10 -0.25
N THR A 190 25.85 4.80 -0.24
CA THR A 190 25.26 3.86 0.71
C THR A 190 26.02 3.90 2.01
N ASP A 191 25.37 4.18 3.11
CA ASP A 191 25.95 4.24 4.45
C ASP A 191 26.01 2.86 5.09
N TYR A 192 24.94 2.07 4.96
CA TYR A 192 24.85 0.75 5.58
C TYR A 192 24.33 -0.30 4.60
N LEU A 193 24.85 -1.52 4.73
CA LEU A 193 24.30 -2.71 4.08
C LEU A 193 23.81 -3.68 5.15
N VAL A 194 22.51 -3.95 5.20
CA VAL A 194 21.93 -5.02 6.02
C VAL A 194 22.03 -6.34 5.28
N CYS A 195 22.78 -7.28 5.87
CA CYS A 195 23.15 -8.54 5.25
C CYS A 195 22.38 -9.69 5.91
N GLY A 196 21.26 -10.12 5.31
CA GLY A 196 20.51 -11.30 5.72
C GLY A 196 21.06 -12.60 5.13
N GLU A 197 20.29 -13.70 5.29
CA GLU A 197 20.65 -15.00 4.77
C GLU A 197 20.73 -15.01 3.24
N ASN A 198 21.69 -15.79 2.69
CA ASN A 198 21.93 -15.91 1.26
C ASN A 198 22.25 -14.58 0.56
N ALA A 199 23.04 -13.75 1.22
CA ALA A 199 23.52 -12.50 0.65
C ALA A 199 24.31 -12.72 -0.65
N GLY A 200 23.87 -12.04 -1.72
CA GLY A 200 24.50 -12.17 -3.05
C GLY A 200 25.64 -11.16 -3.28
N SER A 201 25.88 -10.83 -4.55
CA SER A 201 26.96 -9.94 -5.03
C SER A 201 26.99 -8.53 -4.40
N LYS A 202 25.90 -8.07 -3.75
CA LYS A 202 25.87 -6.78 -3.07
C LYS A 202 26.82 -6.73 -1.88
N LEU A 203 27.07 -7.85 -1.20
CA LEU A 203 28.00 -7.92 -0.07
C LEU A 203 29.44 -7.66 -0.51
N SER A 204 29.88 -8.30 -1.60
CA SER A 204 31.22 -8.07 -2.17
C SER A 204 31.40 -6.62 -2.55
N LYS A 205 30.42 -6.05 -3.25
CA LYS A 205 30.44 -4.65 -3.68
C LYS A 205 30.45 -3.67 -2.50
N ALA A 206 29.76 -3.96 -1.41
CA ALA A 206 29.77 -3.13 -0.21
C ALA A 206 31.16 -3.12 0.45
N ARG A 207 31.82 -4.28 0.53
CA ARG A 207 33.20 -4.37 1.04
C ARG A 207 34.19 -3.61 0.19
N ASP A 208 34.07 -3.71 -1.15
CA ASP A 208 34.93 -2.99 -2.10
C ASP A 208 34.77 -1.46 -1.99
N LEU A 209 33.59 -1.00 -1.62
CA LEU A 209 33.27 0.43 -1.48
C LEU A 209 33.45 0.94 -0.04
N GLY A 210 33.82 0.10 0.93
CA GLY A 210 33.98 0.45 2.33
C GLY A 210 32.67 0.77 3.05
N VAL A 211 31.54 0.27 2.56
CA VAL A 211 30.22 0.44 3.19
C VAL A 211 30.12 -0.42 4.46
N THR A 212 29.60 0.15 5.54
CA THR A 212 29.41 -0.57 6.80
C THR A 212 28.37 -1.66 6.63
N VAL A 213 28.75 -2.91 6.93
CA VAL A 213 27.85 -4.08 6.83
C VAL A 213 27.33 -4.41 8.21
N LEU A 214 26.01 -4.48 8.34
CA LEU A 214 25.30 -4.85 9.56
C LEU A 214 24.62 -6.22 9.37
N SER A 215 24.64 -7.05 10.40
CA SER A 215 23.74 -8.19 10.49
C SER A 215 22.30 -7.71 10.78
N PRO A 216 21.27 -8.54 10.52
CA PRO A 216 19.90 -8.19 10.90
C PRO A 216 19.75 -7.88 12.39
N ALA A 217 20.40 -8.64 13.26
CA ALA A 217 20.39 -8.43 14.72
C ALA A 217 20.99 -7.07 15.11
N GLU A 218 22.13 -6.70 14.55
CA GLU A 218 22.74 -5.38 14.77
C GLU A 218 21.86 -4.25 14.26
N PHE A 219 21.24 -4.43 13.08
CA PHE A 219 20.32 -3.44 12.53
C PHE A 219 19.10 -3.24 13.44
N PHE A 220 18.44 -4.32 13.90
CA PHE A 220 17.28 -4.22 14.77
C PHE A 220 17.64 -3.64 16.15
N SER A 221 18.78 -4.04 16.71
CA SER A 221 19.27 -3.47 17.98
C SER A 221 19.51 -1.95 17.88
N MET A 222 20.15 -1.49 16.80
CA MET A 222 20.38 -0.06 16.55
C MET A 222 19.09 0.70 16.21
N ALA A 223 18.12 0.02 15.60
CA ALA A 223 16.81 0.59 15.28
C ALA A 223 15.86 0.66 16.49
N GLY A 224 16.22 0.01 17.60
CA GLY A 224 15.35 -0.14 18.78
C GLY A 224 14.09 -0.97 18.48
N ALA A 225 14.17 -1.86 17.52
CA ALA A 225 13.11 -2.76 17.11
C ALA A 225 13.46 -4.19 17.57
N GLU A 226 13.25 -4.49 18.85
CA GLU A 226 13.28 -5.85 19.41
C GLU A 226 11.91 -6.52 19.30
#